data_97568d4ecf31fcc3035c1d6c0c162b46
#
_entry.id   97568d4ecf31fcc3035c1d6c0c162b46
#
_cell.length_a   1.000
_cell.length_b   1.000
_cell.length_c   1.000
_cell.angle_alpha   90.00
_cell.angle_beta   90.00
_cell.angle_gamma   90.00
#
_symmetry.space_group_name_H-M   'P 1'
#
loop_
_entity.id
_entity.type
_entity.pdbx_description
1 polymer ?
#
loop_
_entity_poly.entity_id
_entity_poly.type
_entity_poly.pdbx_seq_one_letter_code
_entity_poly.pdbx_strand_id
1 'polypeptide(L)'
;KIAYTGLVGLIKGGKPGPTIALRADMDALPVEEKTGLPFASKVRTTYLGNDVGVMHACGHDAHVAILMGVAEFLAKNKSDIKGNIMLIFQPAEEGPPEDEGGGAKMMLEEGIFDRYKPEVIFGLHVTNIPNGVLLVKSGPAMAAASSYRIKIKGVQAHGSTPWAGIDPIMATSQLIESLNTVVSRRINIINNPAVVSVGMIKTGTRANIIPEDSMLMGTIRTFDPELRKEVYEEIEQIAAGVAVGTGTEITVEFDVGGFFPVTYNDPKLVEAMKGSLASASPGKFVESDIPVTGAEDFSYFSQEI
;
A
#
# COMPACT_ATOMS: atom_id res chain seq x y z
N LYS A 1 -13.29 5.80 19.61
CA LYS A 1 -11.96 5.52 19.02
C LYS A 1 -11.96 4.12 18.48
N ILE A 2 -11.30 3.92 17.39
CA ILE A 2 -11.14 2.65 16.70
C ILE A 2 -9.73 2.62 16.10
N ALA A 3 -9.10 1.46 15.97
CA ALA A 3 -7.73 1.32 15.50
C ALA A 3 -6.81 2.37 16.18
N TYR A 4 -6.80 2.37 17.53
CA TYR A 4 -6.08 3.27 18.45
C TYR A 4 -6.50 4.75 18.37
N THR A 5 -6.29 5.43 17.25
CA THR A 5 -6.49 6.87 17.09
C THR A 5 -7.61 7.23 16.11
N GLY A 6 -8.13 6.25 15.36
CA GLY A 6 -9.20 6.44 14.40
C GLY A 6 -10.52 6.91 15.02
N LEU A 7 -11.33 7.54 14.20
CA LEU A 7 -12.64 8.06 14.58
C LEU A 7 -13.67 7.69 13.52
N VAL A 8 -14.84 7.22 13.98
CA VAL A 8 -16.00 7.01 13.11
C VAL A 8 -17.16 7.87 13.62
N GLY A 9 -17.74 8.66 12.72
CA GLY A 9 -18.94 9.46 12.96
C GLY A 9 -20.11 8.97 12.11
N LEU A 10 -21.35 9.17 12.58
CA LEU A 10 -22.54 8.87 11.81
C LEU A 10 -23.48 10.09 11.80
N ILE A 11 -23.76 10.61 10.61
CA ILE A 11 -24.81 11.60 10.39
C ILE A 11 -26.06 10.84 9.93
N LYS A 12 -27.10 10.85 10.77
CA LYS A 12 -28.41 10.29 10.43
C LYS A 12 -29.19 11.31 9.60
N GLY A 13 -29.49 10.94 8.36
CA GLY A 13 -30.30 11.77 7.48
C GLY A 13 -31.77 11.83 7.90
N GLY A 14 -32.48 12.86 7.41
CA GLY A 14 -33.89 13.09 7.70
C GLY A 14 -34.85 12.21 6.90
N LYS A 15 -34.38 11.46 5.91
CA LYS A 15 -35.16 10.62 5.02
C LYS A 15 -34.60 9.21 4.97
N PRO A 16 -35.43 8.16 4.79
CA PRO A 16 -34.96 6.78 4.62
C PRO A 16 -34.02 6.65 3.41
N GLY A 17 -33.00 5.79 3.52
CA GLY A 17 -32.06 5.50 2.45
C GLY A 17 -30.86 4.69 2.94
N PRO A 18 -29.88 4.42 2.07
CA PRO A 18 -28.69 3.64 2.37
C PRO A 18 -27.73 4.37 3.33
N THR A 19 -26.73 3.67 3.80
CA THR A 19 -25.57 4.28 4.45
C THR A 19 -24.44 4.40 3.43
N ILE A 20 -23.89 5.60 3.27
CA ILE A 20 -22.74 5.91 2.43
C ILE A 20 -21.58 6.23 3.34
N ALA A 21 -20.42 5.60 3.12
CA ALA A 21 -19.20 5.90 3.85
C ALA A 21 -18.31 6.90 3.08
N LEU A 22 -17.73 7.83 3.82
CA LEU A 22 -16.72 8.78 3.33
C LEU A 22 -15.48 8.64 4.21
N ARG A 23 -14.31 8.43 3.60
CA ARG A 23 -13.05 8.19 4.29
C ARG A 23 -12.03 9.30 4.02
N ALA A 24 -11.32 9.69 5.06
CA ALA A 24 -10.03 10.36 5.00
C ALA A 24 -9.04 9.62 5.89
N ASP A 25 -7.85 9.36 5.38
CA ASP A 25 -6.68 9.01 6.17
C ASP A 25 -6.19 10.24 6.94
N MET A 26 -5.40 10.04 7.99
CA MET A 26 -4.99 11.15 8.87
C MET A 26 -3.59 10.99 9.46
N ASP A 27 -2.84 9.99 9.07
CA ASP A 27 -1.48 9.77 9.55
C ASP A 27 -0.45 10.66 8.85
N ALA A 28 0.66 10.90 9.53
CA ALA A 28 1.81 11.65 9.03
C ALA A 28 3.03 10.71 8.93
N LEU A 29 3.99 11.11 8.11
CA LEU A 29 5.19 10.32 7.83
C LEU A 29 6.39 10.78 8.68
N PRO A 30 7.36 9.87 8.96
CA PRO A 30 8.60 10.20 9.67
C PRO A 30 9.58 10.94 8.75
N VAL A 31 9.16 12.09 8.24
CA VAL A 31 9.88 12.95 7.29
C VAL A 31 10.04 14.35 7.88
N GLU A 32 11.23 14.93 7.75
CA GLU A 32 11.47 16.32 8.13
C GLU A 32 10.94 17.28 7.06
N GLU A 33 10.04 18.18 7.44
CA GLU A 33 9.48 19.18 6.53
C GLU A 33 10.50 20.26 6.17
N LYS A 34 10.77 20.42 4.87
CA LYS A 34 11.72 21.41 4.31
C LYS A 34 11.06 22.40 3.35
N THR A 35 9.75 22.61 3.49
CA THR A 35 8.99 23.52 2.61
C THR A 35 9.33 24.99 2.81
N GLY A 36 9.85 25.38 3.98
CA GLY A 36 10.11 26.79 4.32
C GLY A 36 8.85 27.61 4.57
N LEU A 37 7.68 27.00 4.62
CA LEU A 37 6.42 27.68 4.89
C LEU A 37 6.34 28.13 6.36
N PRO A 38 5.64 29.25 6.67
CA PRO A 38 5.54 29.75 8.04
C PRO A 38 4.83 28.80 9.01
N PHE A 39 4.05 27.86 8.49
CA PHE A 39 3.35 26.80 9.23
C PHE A 39 3.97 25.41 9.07
N ALA A 40 5.18 25.32 8.49
CA ALA A 40 5.89 24.03 8.36
C ALA A 40 5.99 23.31 9.70
N SER A 41 5.83 21.99 9.68
CA SER A 41 5.92 21.16 10.88
C SER A 41 7.31 21.25 11.51
N LYS A 42 7.34 21.40 12.82
CA LYS A 42 8.55 21.34 13.67
C LYS A 42 8.47 20.17 14.65
N VAL A 43 7.48 19.30 14.45
CA VAL A 43 7.27 18.15 15.32
C VAL A 43 8.37 17.13 15.09
N ARG A 44 8.85 16.56 16.17
CA ARG A 44 9.79 15.44 16.17
C ARG A 44 9.27 14.32 17.05
N THR A 45 9.63 13.09 16.71
CA THR A 45 9.26 11.90 17.47
C THR A 45 10.34 10.82 17.35
N THR A 46 10.22 9.79 18.16
CA THR A 46 11.05 8.58 18.00
C THR A 46 10.29 7.59 17.12
N TYR A 47 10.90 7.18 16.00
CA TYR A 47 10.37 6.15 15.11
C TYR A 47 11.45 5.10 14.87
N LEU A 48 11.15 3.82 15.18
CA LEU A 48 12.10 2.70 15.11
C LEU A 48 13.46 3.01 15.80
N GLY A 49 13.39 3.66 16.97
CA GLY A 49 14.56 4.02 17.77
C GLY A 49 15.35 5.26 17.29
N ASN A 50 14.92 5.92 16.22
CA ASN A 50 15.56 7.11 15.68
C ASN A 50 14.73 8.36 15.95
N ASP A 51 15.40 9.50 16.24
CA ASP A 51 14.76 10.81 16.30
C ASP A 51 14.51 11.33 14.88
N VAL A 52 13.24 11.54 14.53
CA VAL A 52 12.80 11.92 13.18
C VAL A 52 11.86 13.12 13.22
N GLY A 53 11.86 13.93 12.14
CA GLY A 53 10.81 14.92 11.90
C GLY A 53 9.48 14.24 11.54
N VAL A 54 8.38 14.96 11.67
CA VAL A 54 7.05 14.46 11.29
C VAL A 54 6.40 15.46 10.33
N MET A 55 5.96 14.97 9.18
CA MET A 55 5.33 15.80 8.15
C MET A 55 4.16 15.04 7.47
N HIS A 56 3.10 15.75 7.12
CA HIS A 56 2.11 15.25 6.17
C HIS A 56 2.67 15.33 4.73
N ALA A 57 3.55 14.37 4.38
CA ALA A 57 4.20 14.36 3.08
C ALA A 57 3.32 13.69 1.98
N CYS A 58 2.22 13.02 2.37
CA CYS A 58 1.25 12.41 1.45
C CYS A 58 -0.07 13.19 1.31
N GLY A 59 -0.25 14.30 2.05
CA GLY A 59 -1.42 15.18 1.92
C GLY A 59 -2.63 14.76 2.74
N HIS A 60 -2.48 13.88 3.73
CA HIS A 60 -3.58 13.40 4.57
C HIS A 60 -4.20 14.53 5.43
N ASP A 61 -3.45 15.57 5.76
CA ASP A 61 -3.98 16.79 6.37
C ASP A 61 -5.04 17.48 5.49
N ALA A 62 -4.82 17.51 4.19
CA ALA A 62 -5.82 18.02 3.24
C ALA A 62 -7.04 17.11 3.15
N HIS A 63 -6.87 15.79 3.17
CA HIS A 63 -7.98 14.82 3.19
C HIS A 63 -8.86 15.01 4.42
N VAL A 64 -8.25 15.13 5.61
CA VAL A 64 -8.97 15.41 6.86
C VAL A 64 -9.71 16.74 6.80
N ALA A 65 -9.05 17.81 6.33
CA ALA A 65 -9.66 19.14 6.22
C ALA A 65 -10.88 19.12 5.28
N ILE A 66 -10.79 18.43 4.16
CA ILE A 66 -11.89 18.26 3.20
C ILE A 66 -13.04 17.48 3.86
N LEU A 67 -12.77 16.34 4.50
CA LEU A 67 -13.81 15.54 5.13
C LEU A 67 -14.48 16.28 6.30
N MET A 68 -13.74 17.09 7.07
CA MET A 68 -14.31 17.95 8.11
C MET A 68 -15.28 18.98 7.52
N GLY A 69 -14.90 19.64 6.42
CA GLY A 69 -15.78 20.59 5.73
C GLY A 69 -17.04 19.93 5.18
N VAL A 70 -16.90 18.74 4.60
CA VAL A 70 -18.03 17.91 4.13
C VAL A 70 -18.94 17.51 5.30
N ALA A 71 -18.35 17.09 6.43
CA ALA A 71 -19.09 16.72 7.64
C ALA A 71 -19.93 17.89 8.19
N GLU A 72 -19.35 19.08 8.24
CA GLU A 72 -20.05 20.29 8.69
C GLU A 72 -21.22 20.62 7.76
N PHE A 73 -20.99 20.60 6.45
CA PHE A 73 -22.03 20.86 5.44
C PHE A 73 -23.18 19.85 5.55
N LEU A 74 -22.86 18.57 5.63
CA LEU A 74 -23.86 17.50 5.71
C LEU A 74 -24.64 17.54 7.04
N ALA A 75 -23.96 17.83 8.15
CA ALA A 75 -24.62 17.97 9.45
C ALA A 75 -25.63 19.14 9.48
N LYS A 76 -25.31 20.27 8.85
CA LYS A 76 -26.22 21.42 8.70
C LYS A 76 -27.43 21.13 7.82
N ASN A 77 -27.28 20.25 6.82
CA ASN A 77 -28.33 19.93 5.85
C ASN A 77 -28.92 18.51 6.04
N LYS A 78 -28.77 17.93 7.22
CA LYS A 78 -29.17 16.53 7.49
C LYS A 78 -30.63 16.19 7.18
N SER A 79 -31.55 17.16 7.29
CA SER A 79 -32.97 16.95 6.96
C SER A 79 -33.22 16.56 5.49
N ASP A 80 -32.34 16.97 4.59
CA ASP A 80 -32.45 16.71 3.15
C ASP A 80 -31.75 15.43 2.71
N ILE A 81 -30.90 14.86 3.55
CA ILE A 81 -30.14 13.65 3.28
C ILE A 81 -31.08 12.44 3.33
N LYS A 82 -31.01 11.61 2.27
CA LYS A 82 -31.61 10.27 2.22
C LYS A 82 -30.60 9.26 2.73
N GLY A 83 -30.96 8.51 3.77
CA GLY A 83 -30.07 7.53 4.39
C GLY A 83 -29.12 8.15 5.40
N ASN A 84 -27.97 7.54 5.60
CA ASN A 84 -26.98 7.96 6.57
C ASN A 84 -25.62 8.21 5.90
N ILE A 85 -24.80 9.05 6.52
CA ILE A 85 -23.42 9.26 6.11
C ILE A 85 -22.51 8.78 7.24
N MET A 86 -21.68 7.80 6.95
CA MET A 86 -20.63 7.32 7.83
C MET A 86 -19.33 8.05 7.49
N LEU A 87 -18.75 8.71 8.46
CA LEU A 87 -17.49 9.45 8.31
C LEU A 87 -16.39 8.62 8.95
N ILE A 88 -15.34 8.31 8.20
CA ILE A 88 -14.20 7.51 8.65
C ILE A 88 -12.96 8.39 8.61
N PHE A 89 -12.36 8.65 9.77
CA PHE A 89 -11.04 9.27 9.92
C PHE A 89 -10.07 8.16 10.31
N GLN A 90 -9.30 7.71 9.34
CA GLN A 90 -8.48 6.50 9.43
C GLN A 90 -7.04 6.82 9.80
N PRO A 91 -6.44 6.14 10.79
CA PRO A 91 -5.00 6.22 11.08
C PRO A 91 -4.21 5.21 10.27
N ALA A 92 -2.89 5.38 10.21
CA ALA A 92 -1.89 4.41 9.76
C ALA A 92 -2.14 3.81 8.37
N GLU A 93 -2.51 4.65 7.39
CA GLU A 93 -2.63 4.25 5.98
C GLU A 93 -1.28 3.83 5.41
N GLU A 94 -0.22 4.54 5.74
CA GLU A 94 1.16 4.33 5.29
C GLU A 94 1.81 3.06 5.90
N GLY A 95 1.06 2.35 6.72
CA GLY A 95 1.48 1.15 7.43
C GLY A 95 2.01 1.45 8.84
N PRO A 96 1.55 0.68 9.84
CA PRO A 96 2.10 0.75 11.18
C PRO A 96 3.51 0.14 11.23
N PRO A 97 4.30 0.40 12.30
CA PRO A 97 5.49 -0.38 12.60
C PRO A 97 5.22 -1.89 12.63
N GLU A 98 6.21 -2.73 12.32
CA GLU A 98 6.03 -4.19 12.16
C GLU A 98 5.33 -4.88 13.34
N ASP A 99 5.50 -4.35 14.57
CA ASP A 99 4.93 -4.93 15.81
C ASP A 99 3.58 -4.30 16.19
N GLU A 100 3.03 -3.40 15.37
CA GLU A 100 1.78 -2.69 15.66
C GLU A 100 0.74 -2.98 14.58
N GLY A 101 -0.52 -3.08 14.98
CA GLY A 101 -1.64 -3.10 14.04
C GLY A 101 -2.10 -1.68 13.69
N GLY A 102 -2.85 -1.53 12.60
CA GLY A 102 -3.39 -0.23 12.21
C GLY A 102 -4.14 -0.24 10.88
N GLY A 103 -4.44 0.94 10.40
CA GLY A 103 -5.02 1.16 9.08
C GLY A 103 -6.46 0.66 8.90
N ALA A 104 -6.87 0.57 7.63
CA ALA A 104 -8.20 0.14 7.23
C ALA A 104 -8.51 -1.29 7.70
N LYS A 105 -7.53 -2.20 7.60
CA LYS A 105 -7.68 -3.59 8.00
C LYS A 105 -8.10 -3.72 9.46
N MET A 106 -7.40 -3.05 10.36
CA MET A 106 -7.73 -3.08 11.79
C MET A 106 -9.10 -2.47 12.08
N MET A 107 -9.45 -1.38 11.40
CA MET A 107 -10.78 -0.78 11.55
C MET A 107 -11.90 -1.76 11.15
N LEU A 108 -11.71 -2.56 10.10
CA LEU A 108 -12.64 -3.62 9.68
C LEU A 108 -12.71 -4.75 10.70
N GLU A 109 -11.56 -5.23 11.18
CA GLU A 109 -11.47 -6.26 12.23
C GLU A 109 -12.17 -5.83 13.53
N GLU A 110 -12.18 -4.52 13.84
CA GLU A 110 -12.95 -3.95 14.95
C GLU A 110 -14.45 -3.72 14.61
N GLY A 111 -14.91 -4.17 13.44
CA GLY A 111 -16.33 -4.29 13.08
C GLY A 111 -17.02 -3.00 12.67
N ILE A 112 -16.31 -2.03 12.08
CA ILE A 112 -16.97 -0.78 11.67
C ILE A 112 -18.06 -0.98 10.62
N PHE A 113 -17.87 -1.91 9.68
CA PHE A 113 -18.86 -2.19 8.65
C PHE A 113 -20.01 -3.04 9.17
N ASP A 114 -19.76 -3.97 10.07
CA ASP A 114 -20.81 -4.73 10.75
C ASP A 114 -21.78 -3.82 11.51
N ARG A 115 -21.22 -2.79 12.15
CA ARG A 115 -22.00 -1.85 12.97
C ARG A 115 -22.80 -0.85 12.16
N TYR A 116 -22.25 -0.34 11.05
CA TYR A 116 -22.86 0.77 10.29
C TYR A 116 -23.37 0.37 8.92
N LYS A 117 -22.94 -0.78 8.38
CA LYS A 117 -23.40 -1.42 7.13
C LYS A 117 -23.48 -0.44 5.95
N PRO A 118 -22.36 0.18 5.57
CA PRO A 118 -22.35 1.03 4.38
C PRO A 118 -22.57 0.19 3.12
N GLU A 119 -23.30 0.75 2.14
CA GLU A 119 -23.53 0.10 0.85
C GLU A 119 -22.48 0.52 -0.19
N VAL A 120 -21.87 1.67 0.02
CA VAL A 120 -20.76 2.19 -0.81
C VAL A 120 -19.81 3.02 0.05
N ILE A 121 -18.57 3.10 -0.38
CA ILE A 121 -17.54 3.94 0.25
C ILE A 121 -16.86 4.82 -0.79
N PHE A 122 -16.52 6.04 -0.42
CA PHE A 122 -15.71 6.96 -1.21
C PHE A 122 -14.52 7.45 -0.38
N GLY A 123 -13.36 7.50 -1.03
CA GLY A 123 -12.17 8.20 -0.57
C GLY A 123 -11.65 9.09 -1.70
N LEU A 124 -10.95 10.16 -1.35
CA LEU A 124 -10.19 10.91 -2.33
C LEU A 124 -8.73 10.98 -1.89
N HIS A 125 -7.83 11.05 -2.85
CA HIS A 125 -6.42 11.28 -2.58
C HIS A 125 -5.95 12.51 -3.37
N VAL A 126 -5.30 13.46 -2.70
CA VAL A 126 -4.64 14.58 -3.38
C VAL A 126 -3.40 14.07 -4.09
N THR A 127 -3.14 14.55 -5.30
CA THR A 127 -1.98 14.11 -6.07
C THR A 127 -1.41 15.26 -6.90
N ASN A 128 -0.24 15.05 -7.48
CA ASN A 128 0.46 16.08 -8.27
C ASN A 128 -0.15 16.24 -9.67
N ILE A 129 -1.38 16.76 -9.72
CA ILE A 129 -2.11 17.13 -10.93
C ILE A 129 -2.58 18.58 -10.83
N PRO A 130 -2.94 19.24 -11.94
CA PRO A 130 -3.42 20.64 -11.90
C PRO A 130 -4.63 20.83 -10.99
N ASN A 131 -4.68 21.94 -10.29
CA ASN A 131 -5.80 22.28 -9.42
C ASN A 131 -7.15 22.24 -10.13
N GLY A 132 -8.14 21.69 -9.48
CA GLY A 132 -9.50 21.57 -10.00
C GLY A 132 -9.71 20.38 -10.94
N VAL A 133 -8.69 19.58 -11.21
CA VAL A 133 -8.83 18.32 -11.95
C VAL A 133 -9.26 17.23 -10.97
N LEU A 134 -10.30 16.47 -11.33
CA LEU A 134 -10.69 15.22 -10.69
C LEU A 134 -10.33 14.07 -11.63
N LEU A 135 -9.58 13.10 -11.12
CA LEU A 135 -9.18 11.90 -11.83
C LEU A 135 -9.87 10.69 -11.20
N VAL A 136 -10.44 9.82 -12.01
CA VAL A 136 -10.95 8.51 -11.58
C VAL A 136 -10.46 7.43 -12.55
N LYS A 137 -10.23 6.23 -12.04
CA LYS A 137 -9.93 5.04 -12.83
C LYS A 137 -10.96 3.97 -12.48
N SER A 138 -11.73 3.51 -13.46
CA SER A 138 -12.65 2.39 -13.32
C SER A 138 -11.89 1.06 -13.27
N GLY A 139 -12.33 0.13 -12.43
CA GLY A 139 -11.65 -1.14 -12.20
C GLY A 139 -10.39 -0.99 -11.34
N PRO A 140 -9.33 -1.77 -11.60
CA PRO A 140 -8.07 -1.68 -10.86
C PRO A 140 -7.45 -0.29 -11.00
N ALA A 141 -7.41 0.48 -9.92
CA ALA A 141 -6.94 1.87 -9.91
C ALA A 141 -5.53 1.99 -9.34
N MET A 142 -5.23 1.28 -8.25
CA MET A 142 -3.91 1.24 -7.65
C MET A 142 -3.47 -0.20 -7.42
N ALA A 143 -2.16 -0.44 -7.47
CA ALA A 143 -1.61 -1.78 -7.38
C ALA A 143 -1.82 -2.41 -6.00
N ALA A 144 -1.90 -3.73 -5.97
CA ALA A 144 -1.58 -4.49 -4.78
C ALA A 144 -0.10 -4.29 -4.44
N ALA A 145 0.21 -4.14 -3.15
CA ALA A 145 1.57 -4.07 -2.66
C ALA A 145 1.89 -5.27 -1.80
N SER A 146 2.89 -6.02 -2.23
CA SER A 146 3.47 -7.14 -1.50
C SER A 146 4.97 -6.91 -1.34
N SER A 147 5.54 -7.46 -0.29
CA SER A 147 6.97 -7.57 -0.10
C SER A 147 7.40 -9.03 -0.13
N TYR A 148 8.67 -9.27 -0.40
CA TYR A 148 9.25 -10.59 -0.22
C TYR A 148 10.61 -10.50 0.45
N ARG A 149 10.95 -11.54 1.20
CA ARG A 149 12.26 -11.76 1.82
C ARG A 149 12.78 -13.13 1.42
N ILE A 150 13.99 -13.18 0.88
CA ILE A 150 14.67 -14.44 0.57
C ILE A 150 15.89 -14.54 1.49
N LYS A 151 15.92 -15.59 2.30
CA LYS A 151 17.04 -15.94 3.18
C LYS A 151 17.83 -17.06 2.52
N ILE A 152 19.12 -16.86 2.41
CA ILE A 152 20.06 -17.80 1.77
C ILE A 152 21.06 -18.23 2.82
N LYS A 153 21.15 -19.54 3.08
CA LYS A 153 22.12 -20.12 3.99
C LYS A 153 23.14 -20.95 3.23
N GLY A 154 24.38 -20.64 3.44
CA GLY A 154 25.54 -21.35 2.91
C GLY A 154 26.39 -21.97 4.01
N VAL A 155 27.67 -22.09 3.74
CA VAL A 155 28.69 -22.56 4.70
C VAL A 155 29.89 -21.61 4.65
N GLN A 156 30.19 -20.99 5.79
CA GLN A 156 31.28 -20.03 5.92
C GLN A 156 32.65 -20.68 5.60
N ALA A 157 33.51 -19.92 4.90
CA ALA A 157 34.88 -20.36 4.59
C ALA A 157 35.82 -19.19 4.52
N HIS A 158 37.13 -19.48 4.56
CA HIS A 158 38.16 -18.49 4.25
C HIS A 158 38.13 -18.13 2.77
N GLY A 159 38.16 -16.85 2.42
CA GLY A 159 38.04 -16.38 1.02
C GLY A 159 39.09 -16.93 0.05
N SER A 160 40.24 -17.41 0.57
CA SER A 160 41.27 -18.05 -0.27
C SER A 160 41.03 -19.57 -0.47
N THR A 161 40.08 -20.16 0.22
CA THR A 161 39.74 -21.60 0.12
C THR A 161 38.21 -21.77 -0.10
N PRO A 162 37.66 -21.17 -1.19
CA PRO A 162 36.20 -21.12 -1.39
C PRO A 162 35.58 -22.51 -1.56
N TRP A 163 36.33 -23.50 -2.02
CA TRP A 163 35.86 -24.90 -2.14
C TRP A 163 35.58 -25.61 -0.82
N ALA A 164 35.98 -25.01 0.32
CA ALA A 164 35.70 -25.54 1.66
C ALA A 164 34.36 -25.05 2.22
N GLY A 165 33.64 -24.17 1.51
CA GLY A 165 32.36 -23.59 1.90
C GLY A 165 31.29 -23.73 0.83
N ILE A 166 30.13 -23.11 1.10
CA ILE A 166 29.03 -22.88 0.16
C ILE A 166 28.73 -21.40 0.17
N ASP A 167 28.94 -20.72 -0.95
CA ASP A 167 28.92 -19.26 -1.02
C ASP A 167 27.51 -18.68 -1.24
N PRO A 168 26.87 -18.07 -0.22
CA PRO A 168 25.56 -17.47 -0.37
C PRO A 168 25.58 -16.15 -1.17
N ILE A 169 26.73 -15.49 -1.35
CA ILE A 169 26.85 -14.29 -2.18
C ILE A 169 26.68 -14.67 -3.65
N MET A 170 27.26 -15.77 -4.08
CA MET A 170 27.08 -16.26 -5.45
C MET A 170 25.64 -16.68 -5.71
N ALA A 171 24.98 -17.34 -4.75
CA ALA A 171 23.56 -17.65 -4.85
C ALA A 171 22.69 -16.35 -4.93
N THR A 172 23.01 -15.34 -4.14
CA THR A 172 22.32 -14.03 -4.16
C THR A 172 22.46 -13.36 -5.53
N SER A 173 23.65 -13.38 -6.14
CA SER A 173 23.86 -12.82 -7.47
C SER A 173 22.98 -13.50 -8.52
N GLN A 174 22.93 -14.85 -8.52
CA GLN A 174 22.10 -15.62 -9.44
C GLN A 174 20.59 -15.36 -9.21
N LEU A 175 20.16 -15.20 -7.95
CA LEU A 175 18.79 -14.83 -7.62
C LEU A 175 18.42 -13.48 -8.23
N ILE A 176 19.26 -12.45 -8.06
CA ILE A 176 18.99 -11.10 -8.60
C ILE A 176 18.82 -11.13 -10.10
N GLU A 177 19.72 -11.80 -10.83
CA GLU A 177 19.63 -11.95 -12.28
C GLU A 177 18.36 -12.70 -12.69
N SER A 178 18.05 -13.80 -12.00
CA SER A 178 16.89 -14.65 -12.33
C SER A 178 15.56 -13.99 -11.99
N LEU A 179 15.44 -13.25 -10.87
CA LEU A 179 14.23 -12.54 -10.47
C LEU A 179 13.83 -11.46 -11.50
N ASN A 180 14.79 -10.83 -12.18
CA ASN A 180 14.49 -9.91 -13.28
C ASN A 180 13.81 -10.61 -14.47
N THR A 181 13.90 -11.94 -14.56
CA THR A 181 13.23 -12.70 -15.62
C THR A 181 11.75 -12.94 -15.33
N VAL A 182 11.26 -12.83 -14.12
CA VAL A 182 9.86 -13.02 -13.76
C VAL A 182 8.98 -12.15 -14.65
N VAL A 183 9.14 -10.83 -14.59
CA VAL A 183 8.33 -9.90 -15.37
C VAL A 183 8.69 -9.94 -16.86
N SER A 184 9.97 -10.10 -17.20
CA SER A 184 10.42 -9.96 -18.57
C SER A 184 10.27 -11.23 -19.43
N ARG A 185 10.07 -12.43 -18.84
CA ARG A 185 10.10 -13.71 -19.55
C ARG A 185 9.05 -14.73 -19.10
N ARG A 186 8.47 -14.60 -17.90
CA ARG A 186 7.70 -15.68 -17.30
C ARG A 186 6.21 -15.40 -17.19
N ILE A 187 5.82 -14.14 -17.00
CA ILE A 187 4.42 -13.72 -16.86
C ILE A 187 3.92 -12.93 -18.07
N ASN A 188 2.61 -13.00 -18.31
CA ASN A 188 1.95 -12.24 -19.38
C ASN A 188 1.56 -10.84 -18.88
N ILE A 189 2.32 -9.82 -19.24
CA ILE A 189 2.11 -8.42 -18.81
C ILE A 189 1.20 -7.61 -19.76
N ILE A 190 0.62 -8.22 -20.79
CA ILE A 190 -0.17 -7.47 -21.79
C ILE A 190 -1.45 -6.90 -21.16
N ASN A 191 -2.14 -7.72 -20.37
CA ASN A 191 -3.41 -7.32 -19.77
C ASN A 191 -3.24 -6.79 -18.33
N ASN A 192 -2.28 -7.35 -17.61
CA ASN A 192 -2.06 -7.07 -16.19
C ASN A 192 -0.57 -6.81 -15.95
N PRO A 193 -0.13 -5.55 -15.86
CA PRO A 193 1.26 -5.22 -15.60
C PRO A 193 1.68 -5.66 -14.19
N ALA A 194 2.97 -5.99 -14.03
CA ALA A 194 3.56 -6.32 -12.74
C ALA A 194 4.93 -5.67 -12.59
N VAL A 195 5.33 -5.46 -11.34
CA VAL A 195 6.68 -5.01 -10.96
C VAL A 195 7.23 -5.98 -9.92
N VAL A 196 8.46 -6.43 -10.13
CA VAL A 196 9.25 -7.18 -9.15
C VAL A 196 10.60 -6.50 -9.03
N SER A 197 10.93 -6.00 -7.84
CA SER A 197 12.18 -5.26 -7.61
C SER A 197 12.89 -5.79 -6.37
N VAL A 198 14.23 -5.91 -6.45
CA VAL A 198 15.09 -6.12 -5.28
C VAL A 198 15.50 -4.74 -4.75
N GLY A 199 15.18 -4.45 -3.51
CA GLY A 199 15.46 -3.16 -2.87
C GLY A 199 16.55 -3.21 -1.80
N MET A 200 16.84 -4.39 -1.24
CA MET A 200 17.82 -4.53 -0.17
C MET A 200 18.57 -5.86 -0.25
N ILE A 201 19.84 -5.81 0.07
CA ILE A 201 20.72 -6.99 0.24
C ILE A 201 21.52 -6.79 1.51
N LYS A 202 21.62 -7.84 2.33
CA LYS A 202 22.49 -7.89 3.50
C LYS A 202 23.32 -9.16 3.46
N THR A 203 24.64 -9.04 3.41
CA THR A 203 25.56 -10.17 3.43
C THR A 203 26.99 -9.70 3.73
N GLY A 204 27.80 -10.62 4.27
CA GLY A 204 29.23 -10.44 4.47
C GLY A 204 29.62 -9.37 5.49
N THR A 205 30.80 -9.53 6.09
CA THR A 205 31.37 -8.60 7.07
C THR A 205 32.80 -8.21 6.74
N ARG A 206 33.56 -9.07 6.06
CA ARG A 206 34.97 -8.86 5.68
C ARG A 206 35.29 -9.48 4.33
N ALA A 207 36.10 -8.83 3.55
CA ALA A 207 36.45 -9.21 2.18
C ALA A 207 37.15 -10.58 2.05
N ASN A 208 37.78 -11.08 3.10
CA ASN A 208 38.50 -12.37 3.12
C ASN A 208 37.67 -13.51 3.76
N ILE A 209 36.38 -13.33 3.96
CA ILE A 209 35.47 -14.33 4.55
C ILE A 209 34.28 -14.54 3.59
N ILE A 210 34.05 -15.77 3.17
CA ILE A 210 32.76 -16.19 2.60
C ILE A 210 31.78 -16.28 3.77
N PRO A 211 30.68 -15.52 3.78
CA PRO A 211 29.73 -15.50 4.89
C PRO A 211 28.93 -16.81 5.00
N GLU A 212 28.29 -17.03 6.15
CA GLU A 212 27.37 -18.15 6.35
C GLU A 212 26.01 -17.89 5.72
N ASP A 213 25.58 -16.63 5.67
CA ASP A 213 24.25 -16.24 5.21
C ASP A 213 24.25 -15.01 4.30
N SER A 214 23.17 -14.88 3.59
CA SER A 214 22.76 -13.69 2.84
C SER A 214 21.25 -13.52 2.90
N MET A 215 20.79 -12.30 2.79
CA MET A 215 19.38 -11.97 2.72
C MET A 215 19.15 -10.90 1.66
N LEU A 216 18.11 -11.07 0.86
CA LEU A 216 17.56 -10.02 0.00
C LEU A 216 16.08 -9.79 0.30
N MET A 217 15.65 -8.55 0.10
CA MET A 217 14.25 -8.16 0.20
C MET A 217 13.86 -7.32 -1.01
N GLY A 218 12.61 -7.40 -1.36
CA GLY A 218 12.08 -6.65 -2.48
C GLY A 218 10.59 -6.39 -2.39
N THR A 219 10.07 -5.78 -3.43
CA THR A 219 8.65 -5.43 -3.54
C THR A 219 8.04 -6.00 -4.81
N ILE A 220 6.77 -6.34 -4.73
CA ILE A 220 5.94 -6.80 -5.84
C ILE A 220 4.76 -5.84 -5.97
N ARG A 221 4.39 -5.48 -7.22
CA ARG A 221 3.17 -4.74 -7.55
C ARG A 221 2.43 -5.49 -8.63
N THR A 222 1.14 -5.70 -8.43
CA THR A 222 0.24 -6.34 -9.40
C THR A 222 -1.13 -5.68 -9.36
N PHE A 223 -1.92 -5.87 -10.42
CA PHE A 223 -3.29 -5.33 -10.51
C PHE A 223 -4.35 -6.44 -10.60
N ASP A 224 -3.92 -7.67 -10.38
CA ASP A 224 -4.76 -8.86 -10.45
C ASP A 224 -4.29 -9.90 -9.40
N PRO A 225 -5.21 -10.47 -8.60
CA PRO A 225 -4.83 -11.44 -7.57
C PRO A 225 -4.24 -12.74 -8.11
N GLU A 226 -4.70 -13.22 -9.28
CA GLU A 226 -4.18 -14.44 -9.90
C GLU A 226 -2.76 -14.21 -10.42
N LEU A 227 -2.52 -13.05 -11.05
CA LEU A 227 -1.17 -12.67 -11.47
C LEU A 227 -0.21 -12.56 -10.27
N ARG A 228 -0.68 -12.05 -9.12
CA ARG A 228 0.13 -12.02 -7.90
C ARG A 228 0.56 -13.41 -7.48
N LYS A 229 -0.36 -14.36 -7.50
CA LYS A 229 -0.08 -15.75 -7.16
C LYS A 229 0.94 -16.37 -8.13
N GLU A 230 0.77 -16.13 -9.43
CA GLU A 230 1.72 -16.57 -10.46
C GLU A 230 3.12 -16.00 -10.21
N VAL A 231 3.24 -14.72 -9.87
CA VAL A 231 4.52 -14.08 -9.53
C VAL A 231 5.17 -14.75 -8.31
N TYR A 232 4.39 -15.09 -7.28
CA TYR A 232 4.92 -15.78 -6.09
C TYR A 232 5.47 -17.17 -6.46
N GLU A 233 4.70 -17.94 -7.21
CA GLU A 233 5.11 -19.28 -7.69
C GLU A 233 6.39 -19.23 -8.52
N GLU A 234 6.54 -18.21 -9.39
CA GLU A 234 7.75 -18.02 -10.19
C GLU A 234 8.98 -17.63 -9.34
N ILE A 235 8.81 -16.82 -8.30
CA ILE A 235 9.89 -16.47 -7.37
C ILE A 235 10.33 -17.73 -6.60
N GLU A 236 9.40 -18.56 -6.12
CA GLU A 236 9.71 -19.81 -5.42
C GLU A 236 10.44 -20.80 -6.33
N GLN A 237 10.02 -20.94 -7.57
CA GLN A 237 10.69 -21.83 -8.54
C GLN A 237 12.12 -21.36 -8.83
N ILE A 238 12.33 -20.06 -9.00
CA ILE A 238 13.67 -19.49 -9.18
C ILE A 238 14.53 -19.77 -7.95
N ALA A 239 14.01 -19.53 -6.74
CA ALA A 239 14.72 -19.78 -5.49
C ALA A 239 15.14 -21.26 -5.35
N ALA A 240 14.22 -22.18 -5.65
CA ALA A 240 14.50 -23.61 -5.64
C ALA A 240 15.57 -24.00 -6.66
N GLY A 241 15.52 -23.47 -7.89
CA GLY A 241 16.51 -23.73 -8.93
C GLY A 241 17.91 -23.25 -8.55
N VAL A 242 18.02 -22.05 -7.97
CA VAL A 242 19.29 -21.48 -7.50
C VAL A 242 19.83 -22.28 -6.31
N ALA A 243 18.96 -22.68 -5.36
CA ALA A 243 19.36 -23.51 -4.22
C ALA A 243 20.03 -24.81 -4.68
N VAL A 244 19.43 -25.53 -5.64
CA VAL A 244 20.00 -26.74 -6.22
C VAL A 244 21.33 -26.48 -6.91
N GLY A 245 21.39 -25.41 -7.73
CA GLY A 245 22.60 -25.10 -8.52
C GLY A 245 23.79 -24.65 -7.68
N THR A 246 23.55 -24.03 -6.52
CA THR A 246 24.60 -23.48 -5.65
C THR A 246 24.88 -24.34 -4.41
N GLY A 247 24.00 -25.30 -4.10
CA GLY A 247 24.08 -26.11 -2.87
C GLY A 247 23.66 -25.37 -1.60
N THR A 248 23.06 -24.17 -1.72
CA THR A 248 22.55 -23.36 -0.59
C THR A 248 21.18 -23.84 -0.15
N GLU A 249 20.81 -23.49 1.10
CA GLU A 249 19.42 -23.56 1.58
C GLU A 249 18.77 -22.19 1.35
N ILE A 250 17.66 -22.14 0.62
CA ILE A 250 16.93 -20.89 0.34
C ILE A 250 15.50 -20.99 0.86
N THR A 251 15.06 -19.97 1.59
CA THR A 251 13.66 -19.81 2.02
C THR A 251 13.12 -18.49 1.53
N VAL A 252 11.85 -18.50 1.08
CA VAL A 252 11.13 -17.32 0.61
C VAL A 252 9.98 -17.05 1.56
N GLU A 253 9.83 -15.80 1.97
CA GLU A 253 8.74 -15.28 2.78
C GLU A 253 8.08 -14.16 1.99
N PHE A 254 6.74 -14.19 1.86
CA PHE A 254 5.97 -13.13 1.21
C PHE A 254 5.20 -12.29 2.24
N ASP A 255 4.76 -11.11 1.81
CA ASP A 255 3.95 -10.17 2.59
C ASP A 255 4.58 -9.78 3.94
N VAL A 256 5.90 -9.70 3.96
CA VAL A 256 6.68 -9.30 5.15
C VAL A 256 6.39 -7.84 5.49
N GLY A 257 5.82 -7.61 6.67
CA GLY A 257 5.40 -6.27 7.10
C GLY A 257 4.02 -5.85 6.60
N GLY A 258 3.28 -6.75 5.94
CA GLY A 258 1.91 -6.51 5.49
C GLY A 258 1.71 -6.60 3.98
N PHE A 259 0.46 -6.57 3.59
CA PHE A 259 -0.02 -6.67 2.21
C PHE A 259 -1.14 -5.66 2.00
N PHE A 260 -1.15 -4.96 0.87
CA PHE A 260 -2.29 -4.15 0.44
C PHE A 260 -2.91 -4.78 -0.80
N PRO A 261 -4.22 -5.06 -0.80
CA PRO A 261 -4.93 -5.52 -1.98
C PRO A 261 -4.91 -4.50 -3.13
N VAL A 262 -5.39 -4.90 -4.29
CA VAL A 262 -5.67 -3.97 -5.39
C VAL A 262 -6.75 -2.98 -4.96
N THR A 263 -6.50 -1.68 -5.08
CA THR A 263 -7.55 -0.67 -4.94
C THR A 263 -8.42 -0.71 -6.19
N TYR A 264 -9.64 -1.20 -6.01
CA TYR A 264 -10.57 -1.45 -7.10
C TYR A 264 -11.78 -0.51 -7.00
N ASN A 265 -12.03 0.25 -8.04
CA ASN A 265 -13.21 1.10 -8.14
C ASN A 265 -14.28 0.37 -8.95
N ASP A 266 -15.43 0.09 -8.34
CA ASP A 266 -16.55 -0.60 -9.01
C ASP A 266 -16.97 0.16 -10.27
N PRO A 267 -16.95 -0.48 -11.47
CA PRO A 267 -17.25 0.20 -12.72
C PRO A 267 -18.66 0.77 -12.79
N LYS A 268 -19.64 0.13 -12.13
CA LYS A 268 -21.03 0.60 -12.13
C LYS A 268 -21.18 1.83 -11.25
N LEU A 269 -20.48 1.86 -10.11
CA LEU A 269 -20.48 3.01 -9.22
C LEU A 269 -19.77 4.20 -9.90
N VAL A 270 -18.62 3.98 -10.53
CA VAL A 270 -17.90 5.02 -11.29
C VAL A 270 -18.82 5.60 -12.38
N GLU A 271 -19.48 4.76 -13.17
CA GLU A 271 -20.40 5.23 -14.23
C GLU A 271 -21.57 6.04 -13.65
N ALA A 272 -22.15 5.59 -12.55
CA ALA A 272 -23.25 6.31 -11.89
C ALA A 272 -22.81 7.68 -11.33
N MET A 273 -21.54 7.83 -10.94
CA MET A 273 -21.00 9.05 -10.34
C MET A 273 -20.43 10.03 -11.34
N LYS A 274 -20.14 9.63 -12.58
CA LYS A 274 -19.48 10.49 -13.61
C LYS A 274 -20.10 11.88 -13.75
N GLY A 275 -21.43 11.96 -13.85
CA GLY A 275 -22.13 13.23 -13.98
C GLY A 275 -21.93 14.16 -12.79
N SER A 276 -21.99 13.62 -11.58
CA SER A 276 -21.79 14.37 -10.34
C SER A 276 -20.33 14.82 -10.19
N LEU A 277 -19.37 13.94 -10.46
CA LEU A 277 -17.94 14.24 -10.41
C LEU A 277 -17.54 15.31 -11.45
N ALA A 278 -18.05 15.20 -12.68
CA ALA A 278 -17.81 16.19 -13.73
C ALA A 278 -18.39 17.57 -13.36
N SER A 279 -19.58 17.59 -12.73
CA SER A 279 -20.22 18.83 -12.27
C SER A 279 -19.51 19.45 -11.08
N ALA A 280 -18.91 18.65 -10.21
CA ALA A 280 -18.16 19.10 -9.04
C ALA A 280 -16.73 19.54 -9.37
N SER A 281 -16.21 19.16 -10.53
CA SER A 281 -14.84 19.50 -10.95
C SER A 281 -14.79 20.93 -11.54
N PRO A 282 -14.18 21.91 -10.87
CA PRO A 282 -14.07 23.26 -11.40
C PRO A 282 -13.10 23.38 -12.57
N GLY A 283 -12.22 22.44 -12.75
CA GLY A 283 -11.23 22.40 -13.83
C GLY A 283 -11.59 21.38 -14.91
N LYS A 284 -11.39 20.11 -14.63
CA LYS A 284 -11.62 19.03 -15.57
C LYS A 284 -11.86 17.70 -14.86
N PHE A 285 -12.89 16.98 -15.28
CA PHE A 285 -13.04 15.57 -14.95
C PHE A 285 -12.31 14.70 -15.97
N VAL A 286 -11.50 13.76 -15.50
CA VAL A 286 -10.72 12.83 -16.33
C VAL A 286 -10.96 11.40 -15.86
N GLU A 287 -11.41 10.55 -16.76
CA GLU A 287 -11.38 9.11 -16.56
C GLU A 287 -10.07 8.57 -17.14
N SER A 288 -9.25 7.94 -16.30
CA SER A 288 -7.97 7.38 -16.71
C SER A 288 -8.12 5.93 -17.15
N ASP A 289 -7.42 5.57 -18.21
CA ASP A 289 -7.27 4.15 -18.61
C ASP A 289 -6.07 3.48 -17.93
N ILE A 290 -5.17 4.28 -17.34
CA ILE A 290 -3.91 3.80 -16.78
C ILE A 290 -4.00 3.78 -15.25
N PRO A 291 -3.78 2.62 -14.60
CA PRO A 291 -3.67 2.54 -13.15
C PRO A 291 -2.32 3.09 -12.67
N VAL A 292 -2.20 3.34 -11.37
CA VAL A 292 -0.93 3.74 -10.75
C VAL A 292 -0.31 2.59 -9.95
N THR A 293 1.01 2.53 -9.90
CA THR A 293 1.76 1.49 -9.17
C THR A 293 1.88 1.74 -7.67
N GLY A 294 1.38 2.89 -7.18
CA GLY A 294 1.15 3.12 -5.76
C GLY A 294 0.15 2.12 -5.20
N ALA A 295 0.17 1.93 -3.90
CA ALA A 295 -0.80 1.11 -3.18
C ALA A 295 -1.49 1.96 -2.11
N GLU A 296 -2.65 1.52 -1.66
CA GLU A 296 -3.50 2.26 -0.74
C GLU A 296 -4.31 1.25 0.08
N ASP A 297 -4.29 1.38 1.40
CA ASP A 297 -4.97 0.43 2.29
C ASP A 297 -6.50 0.58 2.28
N PHE A 298 -7.02 1.66 1.67
CA PHE A 298 -8.43 1.80 1.30
C PHE A 298 -8.96 0.58 0.53
N SER A 299 -8.06 -0.13 -0.13
CA SER A 299 -8.35 -1.39 -0.83
C SER A 299 -9.02 -2.43 0.06
N TYR A 300 -8.72 -2.47 1.35
CA TYR A 300 -9.41 -3.34 2.30
C TYR A 300 -10.90 -2.99 2.43
N PHE A 301 -11.23 -1.71 2.51
CA PHE A 301 -12.64 -1.28 2.55
C PHE A 301 -13.37 -1.64 1.26
N SER A 302 -12.75 -1.42 0.10
CA SER A 302 -13.38 -1.69 -1.20
C SER A 302 -13.56 -3.18 -1.50
N GLN A 303 -12.97 -4.08 -0.72
CA GLN A 303 -13.20 -5.53 -0.83
C GLN A 303 -14.38 -6.01 0.00
N GLU A 304 -14.84 -5.23 0.97
CA GLU A 304 -15.92 -5.58 1.88
C GLU A 304 -17.29 -5.07 1.42
N ILE A 305 -17.33 -4.15 0.46
CA ILE A 305 -18.57 -3.53 -0.06
C ILE A 305 -18.48 -3.20 -1.55
#